data_380d4b5e6ca93ab45d6365868040aef8
#
_entry.id   380d4b5e6ca93ab45d6365868040aef8
#
_cell.length_a   1.000
_cell.length_b   1.000
_cell.length_c   1.000
_cell.angle_alpha   90.00
_cell.angle_beta   90.00
_cell.angle_gamma   90.00
#
_symmetry.space_group_name_H-M   'P 1'
#
loop_
_entity.id
_entity.type
_entity.pdbx_description
1 polymer ?
#
loop_
_entity_poly.entity_id
_entity_poly.type
_entity_poly.pdbx_seq_one_letter_code
_entity_poly.pdbx_strand_id
1 'polypeptide(L)'
;GGDVNYSNFIDSDMLMDISDYKGLEDIKEAYKEIDKNLEFVPEKGTYAVPYVANAAGILYNKEMFEEHGWKIPTTWDELMSLCQEIQNAGIQPFYFGFKDTWTCLAPWNAVAVDLAPADVCAQVNRGKTTFSKEYKEVAERMLELLPYGPDDPFAYDYNGACTAFAKGESAMYTIGSYAIPQIQTV
;
A
#
# COMPACT_ATOMS: atom_id res chain seq x y z
N GLY A 1 -0.26 4.87 10.21
CA GLY A 1 0.63 3.86 10.58
C GLY A 1 1.97 4.37 11.05
N GLY A 2 2.99 3.61 10.87
CA GLY A 2 4.34 3.93 11.29
C GLY A 2 4.51 3.88 12.81
N ASP A 3 5.36 4.76 13.31
CA ASP A 3 5.77 4.77 14.72
C ASP A 3 4.69 5.28 15.68
N VAL A 4 3.63 5.88 15.15
CA VAL A 4 2.53 6.43 15.93
C VAL A 4 1.26 5.64 15.64
N ASN A 5 0.99 4.64 16.46
CA ASN A 5 -0.28 3.94 16.46
C ASN A 5 -1.20 4.58 17.52
N TYR A 6 -2.46 4.82 17.18
CA TYR A 6 -3.40 5.43 18.11
C TYR A 6 -3.73 4.53 19.32
N SER A 7 -3.39 3.22 19.27
CA SER A 7 -3.41 2.33 20.44
C SER A 7 -2.60 2.88 21.62
N ASN A 8 -1.48 3.54 21.35
CA ASN A 8 -0.66 4.17 22.41
C ASN A 8 -1.42 5.28 23.14
N PHE A 9 -2.30 5.99 22.44
CA PHE A 9 -3.15 7.03 23.04
C PHE A 9 -4.31 6.43 23.83
N ILE A 10 -4.83 5.27 23.40
CA ILE A 10 -5.84 4.50 24.13
C ILE A 10 -5.24 3.99 25.45
N ASP A 11 -4.06 3.39 25.41
CA ASP A 11 -3.38 2.85 26.60
C ASP A 11 -3.00 3.92 27.61
N SER A 12 -2.83 5.17 27.14
CA SER A 12 -2.52 6.33 27.98
C SER A 12 -3.76 7.11 28.42
N ASP A 13 -4.97 6.59 28.19
CA ASP A 13 -6.25 7.24 28.48
C ASP A 13 -6.39 8.66 27.87
N MET A 14 -5.78 8.88 26.71
CA MET A 14 -5.80 10.16 26.01
C MET A 14 -6.95 10.30 25.01
N LEU A 15 -7.66 9.22 24.70
CA LEU A 15 -8.80 9.20 23.78
C LEU A 15 -10.08 8.90 24.52
N MET A 16 -11.16 9.57 24.11
CA MET A 16 -12.49 9.35 24.64
C MET A 16 -13.11 8.10 24.00
N ASP A 17 -13.73 7.26 24.80
CA ASP A 17 -14.58 6.18 24.31
C ASP A 17 -15.86 6.79 23.71
N ILE A 18 -16.10 6.50 22.43
CA ILE A 18 -17.24 6.99 21.65
C ILE A 18 -18.27 5.90 21.35
N SER A 19 -18.20 4.75 22.03
CA SER A 19 -19.08 3.60 21.78
C SER A 19 -20.56 3.93 21.79
N ASP A 20 -20.98 4.93 22.58
CA ASP A 20 -22.37 5.37 22.74
C ASP A 20 -22.81 6.45 21.73
N TYR A 21 -21.92 6.86 20.81
CA TYR A 21 -22.25 7.92 19.84
C TYR A 21 -23.17 7.38 18.75
N LYS A 22 -24.23 8.16 18.45
CA LYS A 22 -25.14 7.85 17.36
C LYS A 22 -24.45 7.98 16.01
N GLY A 23 -24.80 7.09 15.09
CA GLY A 23 -24.24 7.06 13.73
C GLY A 23 -23.09 6.06 13.56
N LEU A 24 -22.58 5.45 14.64
CA LEU A 24 -21.62 4.36 14.52
C LEU A 24 -22.24 3.12 13.87
N GLU A 25 -23.56 2.94 13.98
CA GLU A 25 -24.33 1.90 13.33
C GLU A 25 -24.32 2.01 11.81
N ASP A 26 -24.16 3.20 11.26
CA ASP A 26 -24.13 3.45 9.81
C ASP A 26 -22.76 3.10 9.19
N ILE A 27 -21.73 2.88 10.00
CA ILE A 27 -20.40 2.50 9.53
C ILE A 27 -20.41 1.02 9.17
N LYS A 28 -19.91 0.70 7.96
CA LYS A 28 -19.80 -0.69 7.50
C LYS A 28 -18.93 -1.51 8.44
N GLU A 29 -19.37 -2.73 8.76
CA GLU A 29 -18.70 -3.61 9.72
C GLU A 29 -17.23 -3.87 9.37
N ALA A 30 -16.91 -4.04 8.08
CA ALA A 30 -15.53 -4.24 7.63
C ALA A 30 -14.57 -3.11 8.06
N TYR A 31 -15.03 -1.87 8.14
CA TYR A 31 -14.19 -0.75 8.61
C TYR A 31 -14.06 -0.74 10.13
N LYS A 32 -15.11 -1.11 10.85
CA LYS A 32 -15.06 -1.26 12.30
C LYS A 32 -14.08 -2.36 12.73
N GLU A 33 -14.07 -3.48 11.98
CA GLU A 33 -13.11 -4.57 12.21
C GLU A 33 -11.67 -4.13 11.96
N ILE A 34 -11.42 -3.33 10.91
CA ILE A 34 -10.09 -2.77 10.64
C ILE A 34 -9.64 -1.89 11.79
N ASP A 35 -10.49 -0.97 12.27
CA ASP A 35 -10.18 -0.09 13.39
C ASP A 35 -9.86 -0.88 14.66
N LYS A 36 -10.68 -1.87 15.01
CA LYS A 36 -10.43 -2.75 16.16
C LYS A 36 -9.11 -3.51 16.07
N ASN A 37 -8.75 -3.99 14.89
CA ASN A 37 -7.47 -4.64 14.69
C ASN A 37 -6.28 -3.69 14.84
N LEU A 38 -6.45 -2.40 14.52
CA LEU A 38 -5.43 -1.37 14.69
C LEU A 38 -5.31 -0.85 16.13
N GLU A 39 -6.36 -1.00 16.92
CA GLU A 39 -6.38 -0.59 18.33
C GLU A 39 -5.48 -1.44 19.22
N PHE A 40 -5.27 -2.72 18.88
CA PHE A 40 -4.59 -3.74 19.68
C PHE A 40 -5.17 -3.97 21.09
N VAL A 41 -6.26 -3.30 21.44
CA VAL A 41 -6.99 -3.38 22.70
C VAL A 41 -8.51 -3.44 22.45
N PRO A 42 -9.00 -4.42 21.67
CA PRO A 42 -10.36 -4.40 21.11
C PRO A 42 -11.48 -4.47 22.16
N GLU A 43 -11.17 -4.86 23.41
CA GLU A 43 -12.16 -4.97 24.48
C GLU A 43 -12.46 -3.63 25.19
N LYS A 44 -11.68 -2.58 24.96
CA LYS A 44 -11.79 -1.32 25.70
C LYS A 44 -12.93 -0.40 25.24
N GLY A 45 -13.32 -0.45 23.98
CA GLY A 45 -14.35 0.45 23.45
C GLY A 45 -14.14 0.81 21.99
N THR A 46 -14.68 1.95 21.56
CA THR A 46 -14.51 2.53 20.23
C THR A 46 -13.87 3.91 20.35
N TYR A 47 -12.74 4.11 19.69
CA TYR A 47 -11.92 5.32 19.86
C TYR A 47 -11.67 6.08 18.56
N ALA A 48 -12.10 5.54 17.42
CA ALA A 48 -11.95 6.18 16.12
C ALA A 48 -13.21 6.00 15.26
N VAL A 49 -13.39 6.93 14.33
CA VAL A 49 -14.41 6.85 13.28
C VAL A 49 -13.69 6.84 11.93
N PRO A 50 -13.80 5.79 11.12
CA PRO A 50 -13.23 5.78 9.79
C PRO A 50 -13.98 6.77 8.90
N TYR A 51 -13.28 7.79 8.37
CA TYR A 51 -13.86 8.80 7.49
C TYR A 51 -13.44 8.64 6.02
N VAL A 52 -12.38 7.87 5.75
CA VAL A 52 -11.87 7.63 4.40
C VAL A 52 -11.20 6.25 4.34
N ALA A 53 -11.37 5.56 3.22
CA ALA A 53 -10.66 4.33 2.92
C ALA A 53 -9.66 4.57 1.79
N ASN A 54 -8.48 3.95 1.92
CA ASN A 54 -7.44 3.95 0.90
C ASN A 54 -7.15 2.51 0.47
N ALA A 55 -6.83 2.33 -0.81
CA ALA A 55 -6.37 1.06 -1.34
C ALA A 55 -4.88 1.16 -1.69
N ALA A 56 -4.09 0.16 -1.32
CA ALA A 56 -2.73 -0.01 -1.83
C ALA A 56 -2.76 -0.83 -3.12
N GLY A 57 -1.85 -0.52 -4.05
CA GLY A 57 -1.78 -1.21 -5.34
C GLY A 57 -0.88 -0.48 -6.32
N ILE A 58 -1.28 -0.50 -7.59
CA ILE A 58 -0.57 0.17 -8.68
C ILE A 58 -1.49 1.24 -9.27
N LEU A 59 -1.07 2.50 -9.20
CA LEU A 59 -1.63 3.57 -10.02
C LEU A 59 -1.02 3.47 -11.42
N TYR A 60 -1.81 3.70 -12.47
CA TYR A 60 -1.33 3.71 -13.84
C TYR A 60 -1.78 4.96 -14.59
N ASN A 61 -0.98 5.41 -15.53
CA ASN A 61 -1.31 6.52 -16.40
C ASN A 61 -2.26 6.03 -17.51
N LYS A 62 -3.52 6.41 -17.38
CA LYS A 62 -4.59 5.93 -18.27
C LYS A 62 -4.36 6.37 -19.73
N GLU A 63 -3.88 7.59 -19.95
CA GLU A 63 -3.62 8.13 -21.30
C GLU A 63 -2.50 7.32 -21.99
N MET A 64 -1.40 7.04 -21.30
CA MET A 64 -0.34 6.19 -21.83
C MET A 64 -0.82 4.79 -22.18
N PHE A 65 -1.63 4.20 -21.31
CA PHE A 65 -2.19 2.86 -21.55
C PHE A 65 -3.09 2.84 -22.78
N GLU A 66 -3.93 3.87 -22.97
CA GLU A 66 -4.80 4.01 -24.13
C GLU A 66 -3.98 4.26 -25.42
N GLU A 67 -2.98 5.12 -25.39
CA GLU A 67 -2.11 5.47 -26.52
C GLU A 67 -1.33 4.25 -27.04
N HIS A 68 -0.77 3.44 -26.12
CA HIS A 68 0.02 2.26 -26.47
C HIS A 68 -0.79 0.97 -26.58
N GLY A 69 -2.09 1.00 -26.24
CA GLY A 69 -2.97 -0.17 -26.28
C GLY A 69 -2.65 -1.19 -25.19
N TRP A 70 -1.99 -0.79 -24.11
CA TRP A 70 -1.66 -1.68 -23.00
C TRP A 70 -2.91 -2.08 -22.22
N LYS A 71 -2.91 -3.32 -21.75
CA LYS A 71 -4.01 -3.87 -20.97
C LYS A 71 -3.63 -3.89 -19.49
N ILE A 72 -4.63 -3.68 -18.62
CA ILE A 72 -4.44 -3.84 -17.17
C ILE A 72 -4.18 -5.32 -16.90
N PRO A 73 -3.03 -5.67 -16.28
CA PRO A 73 -2.69 -7.05 -15.97
C PRO A 73 -3.58 -7.61 -14.87
N THR A 74 -3.91 -8.87 -14.93
CA THR A 74 -4.72 -9.61 -13.95
C THR A 74 -3.93 -10.67 -13.19
N THR A 75 -2.69 -10.92 -13.63
CA THR A 75 -1.76 -11.86 -12.99
C THR A 75 -0.38 -11.21 -12.85
N TRP A 76 0.46 -11.78 -11.99
CA TRP A 76 1.84 -11.34 -11.84
C TRP A 76 2.65 -11.47 -13.14
N ASP A 77 2.50 -12.57 -13.84
CA ASP A 77 3.21 -12.82 -15.11
C ASP A 77 2.80 -11.80 -16.19
N GLU A 78 1.53 -11.46 -16.25
CA GLU A 78 1.04 -10.39 -17.13
C GLU A 78 1.61 -9.02 -16.74
N LEU A 79 1.76 -8.74 -15.44
CA LEU A 79 2.39 -7.51 -14.96
C LEU A 79 3.87 -7.44 -15.39
N MET A 80 4.61 -8.53 -15.23
CA MET A 80 6.03 -8.59 -15.66
C MET A 80 6.17 -8.44 -17.17
N SER A 81 5.28 -9.09 -17.93
CA SER A 81 5.23 -8.95 -19.39
C SER A 81 4.93 -7.52 -19.81
N LEU A 82 3.96 -6.88 -19.16
CA LEU A 82 3.63 -5.48 -19.41
C LEU A 82 4.81 -4.54 -19.08
N CYS A 83 5.51 -4.77 -17.98
CA CYS A 83 6.70 -3.99 -17.64
C CYS A 83 7.76 -4.07 -18.74
N GLN A 84 7.96 -5.26 -19.31
CA GLN A 84 8.89 -5.43 -20.42
C GLN A 84 8.42 -4.73 -21.69
N GLU A 85 7.12 -4.74 -21.99
CA GLU A 85 6.54 -4.02 -23.14
C GLU A 85 6.73 -2.52 -22.98
N ILE A 86 6.48 -1.96 -21.79
CA ILE A 86 6.67 -0.54 -21.47
C ILE A 86 8.14 -0.14 -21.64
N GLN A 87 9.08 -0.94 -21.12
CA GLN A 87 10.52 -0.69 -21.32
C GLN A 87 10.91 -0.73 -22.79
N ASN A 88 10.40 -1.66 -23.56
CA ASN A 88 10.67 -1.79 -25.00
C ASN A 88 10.13 -0.58 -25.79
N ALA A 89 9.09 0.09 -25.29
CA ALA A 89 8.59 1.35 -25.82
C ALA A 89 9.45 2.58 -25.42
N GLY A 90 10.52 2.37 -24.63
CA GLY A 90 11.40 3.45 -24.15
C GLY A 90 10.81 4.24 -22.99
N ILE A 91 9.81 3.71 -22.31
CA ILE A 91 9.12 4.33 -21.18
C ILE A 91 9.52 3.61 -19.90
N GLN A 92 9.65 4.36 -18.80
CA GLN A 92 9.89 3.79 -17.48
C GLN A 92 8.61 3.10 -16.96
N PRO A 93 8.62 1.80 -16.64
CA PRO A 93 7.43 1.12 -16.10
C PRO A 93 6.97 1.69 -14.78
N PHE A 94 7.87 1.79 -13.79
CA PHE A 94 7.57 2.29 -12.46
C PHE A 94 8.42 3.49 -12.06
N TYR A 95 7.86 4.30 -11.19
CA TYR A 95 8.62 5.23 -10.37
C TYR A 95 8.50 4.83 -8.90
N PHE A 96 9.59 4.96 -8.12
CA PHE A 96 9.62 4.60 -6.71
C PHE A 96 10.01 5.81 -5.86
N GLY A 97 9.32 5.98 -4.74
CA GLY A 97 9.61 7.01 -3.75
C GLY A 97 10.34 6.45 -2.52
N PHE A 98 11.18 5.42 -2.67
CA PHE A 98 11.72 4.59 -1.59
C PHE A 98 12.76 5.29 -0.72
N LYS A 99 13.20 6.49 -1.06
CA LYS A 99 13.92 7.37 -0.14
C LYS A 99 13.10 7.62 1.13
N ASP A 100 11.79 7.78 0.99
CA ASP A 100 10.87 7.70 2.10
C ASP A 100 10.49 6.24 2.35
N THR A 101 11.17 5.56 3.24
CA THR A 101 11.09 4.11 3.44
C THR A 101 9.68 3.58 3.68
N TRP A 102 8.77 4.40 4.24
CA TRP A 102 7.37 4.03 4.41
C TRP A 102 6.64 3.74 3.08
N THR A 103 7.08 4.32 1.96
CA THR A 103 6.48 4.09 0.64
C THR A 103 6.70 2.66 0.14
N CYS A 104 7.71 1.95 0.66
CA CYS A 104 7.93 0.53 0.39
C CYS A 104 6.79 -0.34 0.93
N LEU A 105 6.08 0.13 1.96
CA LEU A 105 5.00 -0.64 2.59
C LEU A 105 3.74 -0.74 1.72
N ALA A 106 3.50 0.20 0.81
CA ALA A 106 2.33 0.15 -0.06
C ALA A 106 2.38 -1.07 -1.00
N PRO A 107 3.41 -1.25 -1.85
CA PRO A 107 3.54 -2.45 -2.68
C PRO A 107 3.77 -3.72 -1.86
N TRP A 108 4.57 -3.66 -0.79
CA TRP A 108 4.79 -4.80 0.09
C TRP A 108 3.48 -5.35 0.65
N ASN A 109 2.65 -4.49 1.24
CA ASN A 109 1.38 -4.90 1.84
C ASN A 109 0.39 -5.42 0.79
N ALA A 110 0.34 -4.81 -0.39
CA ALA A 110 -0.50 -5.28 -1.48
C ALA A 110 -0.15 -6.72 -1.90
N VAL A 111 1.14 -7.01 -2.07
CA VAL A 111 1.61 -8.36 -2.42
C VAL A 111 1.46 -9.33 -1.23
N ALA A 112 1.73 -8.87 0.00
CA ALA A 112 1.65 -9.72 1.19
C ALA A 112 0.23 -10.19 1.50
N VAL A 113 -0.79 -9.38 1.25
CA VAL A 113 -2.20 -9.75 1.46
C VAL A 113 -2.60 -10.92 0.55
N ASP A 114 -2.04 -10.99 -0.65
CA ASP A 114 -2.37 -12.05 -1.61
C ASP A 114 -1.56 -13.34 -1.38
N LEU A 115 -0.32 -13.23 -0.89
CA LEU A 115 0.61 -14.35 -0.80
C LEU A 115 0.75 -14.95 0.61
N ALA A 116 0.61 -14.13 1.66
CA ALA A 116 0.79 -14.59 3.03
C ALA A 116 -0.54 -14.97 3.69
N PRO A 117 -0.54 -15.88 4.68
CA PRO A 117 -1.74 -16.17 5.46
C PRO A 117 -2.30 -14.92 6.14
N ALA A 118 -3.61 -14.74 6.13
CA ALA A 118 -4.28 -13.58 6.73
C ALA A 118 -3.95 -13.40 8.23
N ASP A 119 -3.67 -14.50 8.94
CA ASP A 119 -3.30 -14.51 10.37
C ASP A 119 -1.78 -14.71 10.61
N VAL A 120 -0.94 -14.38 9.62
CA VAL A 120 0.52 -14.59 9.67
C VAL A 120 1.16 -14.05 10.95
N CYS A 121 0.81 -12.84 11.37
CA CYS A 121 1.32 -12.23 12.60
C CYS A 121 0.96 -13.05 13.84
N ALA A 122 -0.29 -13.51 13.92
CA ALA A 122 -0.74 -14.36 15.03
C ALA A 122 -0.05 -15.74 15.02
N GLN A 123 0.22 -16.33 13.86
CA GLN A 123 0.96 -17.57 13.73
C GLN A 123 2.42 -17.41 14.18
N VAL A 124 3.08 -16.32 13.76
CA VAL A 124 4.45 -16.01 14.19
C VAL A 124 4.52 -15.78 15.70
N ASN A 125 3.61 -14.99 16.27
CA ASN A 125 3.54 -14.74 17.71
C ASN A 125 3.32 -16.03 18.54
N ARG A 126 2.65 -17.03 17.96
CA ARG A 126 2.47 -18.34 18.58
C ARG A 126 3.61 -19.34 18.30
N GLY A 127 4.65 -18.92 17.60
CA GLY A 127 5.80 -19.75 17.23
C GLY A 127 5.48 -20.86 16.22
N LYS A 128 4.37 -20.73 15.47
CA LYS A 128 3.94 -21.75 14.47
C LYS A 128 4.67 -21.59 13.14
N THR A 129 5.15 -20.40 12.83
CA THR A 129 5.89 -20.06 11.61
C THR A 129 6.84 -18.90 11.87
N THR A 130 7.50 -18.39 10.80
CA THR A 130 8.38 -17.22 10.85
C THR A 130 8.05 -16.26 9.70
N PHE A 131 8.29 -14.96 9.89
CA PHE A 131 8.15 -13.98 8.81
C PHE A 131 9.05 -14.29 7.62
N SER A 132 10.29 -14.74 7.86
CA SER A 132 11.21 -15.10 6.79
C SER A 132 10.71 -16.25 5.91
N LYS A 133 9.88 -17.14 6.44
CA LYS A 133 9.24 -18.19 5.66
C LYS A 133 8.04 -17.65 4.88
N GLU A 134 7.11 -17.00 5.57
CA GLU A 134 5.81 -16.60 4.99
C GLU A 134 5.94 -15.39 4.05
N TYR A 135 6.93 -14.51 4.25
CA TYR A 135 7.17 -13.34 3.40
C TYR A 135 8.31 -13.52 2.39
N LYS A 136 8.84 -14.73 2.23
CA LYS A 136 9.91 -14.99 1.27
C LYS A 136 9.49 -14.63 -0.14
N GLU A 137 8.34 -15.16 -0.59
CA GLU A 137 7.81 -14.88 -1.93
C GLU A 137 7.45 -13.40 -2.10
N VAL A 138 6.90 -12.75 -1.07
CA VAL A 138 6.64 -11.30 -1.10
C VAL A 138 7.92 -10.52 -1.39
N ALA A 139 9.02 -10.87 -0.71
CA ALA A 139 10.32 -10.22 -0.92
C ALA A 139 10.86 -10.49 -2.34
N GLU A 140 10.71 -11.72 -2.85
CA GLU A 140 11.11 -12.09 -4.20
C GLU A 140 10.35 -11.28 -5.24
N ARG A 141 9.02 -11.14 -5.10
CA ARG A 141 8.19 -10.28 -5.98
C ARG A 141 8.61 -8.81 -5.92
N MET A 142 8.91 -8.29 -4.74
CA MET A 142 9.41 -6.92 -4.62
C MET A 142 10.74 -6.72 -5.34
N LEU A 143 11.64 -7.71 -5.28
CA LEU A 143 12.91 -7.66 -6.00
C LEU A 143 12.72 -7.74 -7.52
N GLU A 144 11.72 -8.48 -8.01
CA GLU A 144 11.38 -8.55 -9.43
C GLU A 144 10.90 -7.20 -10.00
N LEU A 145 10.32 -6.31 -9.16
CA LEU A 145 9.86 -4.99 -9.59
C LEU A 145 11.00 -3.97 -9.74
N LEU A 146 12.08 -4.10 -8.97
CA LEU A 146 13.15 -3.10 -8.92
C LEU A 146 13.79 -2.80 -10.29
N PRO A 147 14.09 -3.79 -11.17
CA PRO A 147 14.66 -3.52 -12.49
C PRO A 147 13.75 -2.70 -13.42
N TYR A 148 12.48 -2.57 -13.10
CA TYR A 148 11.48 -1.82 -13.85
C TYR A 148 11.27 -0.39 -13.32
N GLY A 149 12.02 -0.01 -12.30
CA GLY A 149 12.06 1.33 -11.73
C GLY A 149 13.29 2.12 -12.16
N PRO A 150 13.53 3.30 -11.58
CA PRO A 150 14.73 4.08 -11.83
C PRO A 150 15.99 3.33 -11.34
N ASP A 151 17.15 3.65 -11.91
CA ASP A 151 18.45 3.03 -11.57
C ASP A 151 18.73 3.05 -10.06
N ASP A 152 18.36 4.13 -9.39
CA ASP A 152 18.38 4.21 -7.92
C ASP A 152 16.94 4.38 -7.39
N PRO A 153 16.31 3.32 -6.90
CA PRO A 153 14.96 3.36 -6.37
C PRO A 153 14.83 4.18 -5.08
N PHE A 154 15.95 4.55 -4.44
CA PHE A 154 16.02 5.35 -3.22
C PHE A 154 16.39 6.82 -3.47
N ALA A 155 16.54 7.24 -4.73
CA ALA A 155 16.89 8.63 -5.07
C ALA A 155 15.75 9.61 -4.80
N TYR A 156 14.50 9.17 -4.90
CA TYR A 156 13.31 10.01 -4.82
C TYR A 156 12.50 9.74 -3.56
N ASP A 157 12.04 10.84 -2.94
CA ASP A 157 11.04 10.80 -1.87
C ASP A 157 9.61 10.67 -2.44
N TYR A 158 8.62 10.59 -1.56
CA TYR A 158 7.22 10.48 -1.94
C TYR A 158 6.77 11.62 -2.87
N ASN A 159 7.11 12.87 -2.54
CA ASN A 159 6.70 14.02 -3.35
C ASN A 159 7.38 14.03 -4.73
N GLY A 160 8.66 13.69 -4.78
CA GLY A 160 9.40 13.55 -6.02
C GLY A 160 8.82 12.50 -6.94
N ALA A 161 8.48 11.33 -6.39
CA ALA A 161 7.86 10.25 -7.13
C ALA A 161 6.43 10.59 -7.62
N CYS A 162 5.60 11.25 -6.80
CA CYS A 162 4.31 11.77 -7.24
C CYS A 162 4.45 12.77 -8.40
N THR A 163 5.42 13.66 -8.30
CA THR A 163 5.69 14.67 -9.35
C THR A 163 6.17 14.02 -10.66
N ALA A 164 7.07 13.04 -10.57
CA ALA A 164 7.57 12.31 -11.73
C ALA A 164 6.45 11.55 -12.45
N PHE A 165 5.62 10.83 -11.68
CA PHE A 165 4.48 10.12 -12.22
C PHE A 165 3.45 11.07 -12.86
N ALA A 166 3.14 12.21 -12.21
CA ALA A 166 2.22 13.22 -12.74
C ALA A 166 2.70 13.81 -14.08
N LYS A 167 4.02 13.97 -14.24
CA LYS A 167 4.65 14.41 -15.49
C LYS A 167 4.75 13.34 -16.58
N GLY A 168 4.30 12.13 -16.29
CA GLY A 168 4.39 11.03 -17.24
C GLY A 168 5.79 10.43 -17.38
N GLU A 169 6.67 10.58 -16.38
CA GLU A 169 8.01 10.00 -16.40
C GLU A 169 7.98 8.47 -16.16
N SER A 170 6.85 7.92 -15.72
CA SER A 170 6.58 6.48 -15.67
C SER A 170 5.13 6.16 -16.01
N ALA A 171 4.90 4.95 -16.50
CA ALA A 171 3.56 4.47 -16.82
C ALA A 171 2.77 4.06 -15.58
N MET A 172 3.44 3.62 -14.51
CA MET A 172 2.86 3.10 -13.29
C MET A 172 3.58 3.62 -12.04
N TYR A 173 2.87 3.59 -10.90
CA TYR A 173 3.41 3.94 -9.59
C TYR A 173 2.85 3.03 -8.50
N THR A 174 3.72 2.35 -7.75
CA THR A 174 3.35 1.42 -6.69
C THR A 174 3.08 2.15 -5.38
N ILE A 175 1.88 2.68 -5.21
CA ILE A 175 1.52 3.51 -4.06
C ILE A 175 0.02 3.34 -3.73
N GLY A 176 -0.41 3.87 -2.59
CA GLY A 176 -1.82 3.88 -2.23
C GLY A 176 -2.63 4.99 -2.90
N SER A 177 -3.95 4.81 -2.99
CA SER A 177 -4.88 5.77 -3.58
C SER A 177 -4.86 7.16 -2.91
N TYR A 178 -4.31 7.27 -1.72
CA TYR A 178 -4.08 8.56 -1.04
C TYR A 178 -3.10 9.48 -1.79
N ALA A 179 -2.30 8.95 -2.71
CA ALA A 179 -1.39 9.75 -3.54
C ALA A 179 -2.10 10.50 -4.67
N ILE A 180 -3.32 10.09 -5.06
CA ILE A 180 -4.05 10.70 -6.19
C ILE A 180 -4.22 12.22 -6.03
N PRO A 181 -4.67 12.77 -4.88
CA PRO A 181 -4.77 14.21 -4.74
C PRO A 181 -3.43 14.94 -4.91
N GLN A 182 -2.34 14.36 -4.40
CA GLN A 182 -0.99 14.92 -4.54
C GLN A 182 -0.53 14.93 -6.00
N ILE A 183 -0.79 13.86 -6.74
CA ILE A 183 -0.48 13.73 -8.17
C ILE A 183 -1.25 14.78 -8.99
N GLN A 184 -2.51 15.05 -8.65
CA GLN A 184 -3.37 16.01 -9.33
C GLN A 184 -2.99 17.48 -9.10
N THR A 185 -2.09 17.78 -8.16
CA THR A 185 -1.62 19.16 -7.92
C THR A 185 -0.48 19.59 -8.85
N VAL A 186 0.07 18.69 -9.63
CA VAL A 186 1.15 18.93 -10.60
C VAL A 186 0.57 19.13 -12.00
#